data_ff9456081ef331bdb9161316982a38af
#
_entry.id   ff9456081ef331bdb9161316982a38af
#
_cell.length_a   1.000
_cell.length_b   1.000
_cell.length_c   1.000
_cell.angle_alpha   90.00
_cell.angle_beta   90.00
_cell.angle_gamma   90.00
#
_symmetry.space_group_name_H-M   'P 1'
#
loop_
_entity.id
_entity.type
_entity.pdbx_description
1 polymer ?
#
loop_
_entity_poly.entity_id
_entity_poly.type
_entity_poly.pdbx_seq_one_letter_code
_entity_poly.pdbx_strand_id
1 'polypeptide(L)'
;MMRKGCFILFILMVWAWTGQAQSLSVMGAQTGVWDADTVHVSGDVVVQDSLVVLPGTVVLFDRFFSITVGDNAVFRALGTAEDSIRFTVADTTGMSLYNSGRGGWNGIAINKAKQVQLDYCILEYGKAADETDQRGGALNVTNSRNVTVTNCSLKNNFSRDRGGAVHAEDSHLVFRDCQFLGNKVYTEDNVFAMYGGAADFLRCDVEMKGVELRENYGPTCIGGALSFDSCAVVMDRAVFADNIGLNGGGMYLMRCNHKECRLSNLLFDGNFSGHFGGGMAMADASPEIYNMLVYNNTSEGVSCNGVFFYQYCSPKLTNCIVYGNYPDNGRDTTQMWIWTFEGHAPEIRNCLIEGDTTFIRGAHLMKVFEDNIDADPLFVDAENHDFRLSENSPCRDAGWLGTPQEVLEGLDLGGFARLVNQRIDIGPYEYSPAGVDEPLPQLPFARLIGNPLRPESRLVLELNQPETVAMKVYSLTGREIAVYAFPCTKGVNEMQLGTLTDRLAPGVYLLEIVAGSQKCIIKAVR
;
A
#
# COMPACT_ATOMS: atom_id res chain seq x y z
N MET A 1 -39.12 -3.60 72.11
CA MET A 1 -39.06 -2.52 71.12
C MET A 1 -38.17 -2.99 69.98
N MET A 2 -38.79 -3.55 68.96
CA MET A 2 -38.11 -4.04 67.77
C MET A 2 -38.22 -2.98 66.67
N ARG A 3 -37.08 -2.43 66.21
CA ARG A 3 -37.04 -1.55 65.02
C ARG A 3 -36.96 -2.41 63.72
N LYS A 4 -38.01 -2.30 62.92
CA LYS A 4 -38.03 -2.86 61.54
C LYS A 4 -37.19 -1.97 60.63
N GLY A 5 -36.10 -2.50 60.07
CA GLY A 5 -35.33 -1.86 59.00
C GLY A 5 -36.02 -2.16 57.69
N CYS A 6 -36.36 -1.10 56.92
CA CYS A 6 -36.91 -1.18 55.60
C CYS A 6 -35.71 -1.22 54.63
N PHE A 7 -35.48 -2.36 53.96
CA PHE A 7 -34.53 -2.46 52.81
C PHE A 7 -35.25 -1.97 51.56
N ILE A 8 -34.82 -0.83 51.03
CA ILE A 8 -35.26 -0.35 49.70
C ILE A 8 -34.33 -0.99 48.67
N LEU A 9 -34.86 -1.92 47.88
CA LEU A 9 -34.19 -2.56 46.78
C LEU A 9 -34.22 -1.59 45.57
N PHE A 10 -33.11 -0.94 45.24
CA PHE A 10 -32.97 -0.19 44.00
C PHE A 10 -32.78 -1.18 42.87
N ILE A 11 -33.81 -1.40 42.06
CA ILE A 11 -33.71 -2.11 40.77
C ILE A 11 -33.18 -1.11 39.77
N LEU A 12 -31.89 -1.21 39.42
CA LEU A 12 -31.30 -0.55 38.26
C LEU A 12 -31.88 -1.22 37.01
N MET A 13 -32.89 -0.61 36.37
CA MET A 13 -33.28 -0.96 35.02
C MET A 13 -32.18 -0.51 34.07
N VAL A 14 -31.34 -1.44 33.63
CA VAL A 14 -30.49 -1.26 32.47
C VAL A 14 -31.40 -1.27 31.25
N TRP A 15 -31.70 -0.11 30.72
CA TRP A 15 -32.30 0.00 29.38
C TRP A 15 -31.27 -0.45 28.36
N ALA A 16 -31.37 -1.69 27.87
CA ALA A 16 -30.72 -2.07 26.65
C ALA A 16 -31.41 -1.27 25.55
N TRP A 17 -30.75 -0.26 25.04
CA TRP A 17 -31.13 0.37 23.78
C TRP A 17 -30.89 -0.68 22.67
N THR A 18 -31.92 -1.37 22.26
CA THR A 18 -31.95 -2.07 20.99
C THR A 18 -32.14 -0.98 19.93
N GLY A 19 -31.04 -0.40 19.47
CA GLY A 19 -31.06 0.46 18.28
C GLY A 19 -31.66 -0.35 17.14
N GLN A 20 -32.79 0.08 16.58
CA GLN A 20 -33.20 -0.45 15.30
C GLN A 20 -32.15 -0.04 14.27
N ALA A 21 -31.66 -0.99 13.47
CA ALA A 21 -30.76 -0.71 12.36
C ALA A 21 -31.39 0.39 11.49
N GLN A 22 -30.66 1.52 11.36
CA GLN A 22 -31.12 2.62 10.52
C GLN A 22 -30.79 2.32 9.07
N SER A 23 -31.77 2.45 8.18
CA SER A 23 -31.60 2.29 6.75
C SER A 23 -32.00 3.57 6.02
N LEU A 24 -31.13 4.00 5.11
CA LEU A 24 -31.34 5.19 4.26
C LEU A 24 -31.34 4.75 2.78
N SER A 25 -32.28 5.22 1.98
CA SER A 25 -32.24 5.02 0.52
C SER A 25 -31.90 6.33 -0.19
N VAL A 26 -30.92 6.27 -1.09
CA VAL A 26 -30.36 7.43 -1.77
C VAL A 26 -30.30 7.25 -3.29
N MET A 27 -30.50 8.36 -4.01
CA MET A 27 -30.27 8.51 -5.46
C MET A 27 -30.15 9.98 -5.83
N GLY A 28 -29.61 10.28 -7.01
CA GLY A 28 -29.49 11.65 -7.53
C GLY A 28 -28.47 12.47 -6.76
N ALA A 29 -28.73 13.77 -6.65
CA ALA A 29 -27.83 14.72 -5.98
C ALA A 29 -27.79 14.50 -4.47
N GLN A 30 -26.59 14.31 -3.92
CA GLN A 30 -26.37 14.07 -2.51
C GLN A 30 -25.34 15.05 -1.92
N THR A 31 -25.55 15.42 -0.66
CA THR A 31 -24.65 16.26 0.14
C THR A 31 -24.87 15.97 1.63
N GLY A 32 -23.95 16.39 2.50
CA GLY A 32 -24.09 16.25 3.95
C GLY A 32 -23.46 14.97 4.49
N VAL A 33 -24.18 14.22 5.29
CA VAL A 33 -23.66 13.07 6.03
C VAL A 33 -24.55 11.85 5.85
N TRP A 34 -23.95 10.70 5.54
CA TRP A 34 -24.58 9.41 5.63
C TRP A 34 -24.17 8.75 6.95
N ASP A 35 -25.12 8.64 7.87
CA ASP A 35 -24.95 8.15 9.25
C ASP A 35 -25.83 6.92 9.58
N ALA A 36 -26.36 6.26 8.56
CA ALA A 36 -27.16 5.07 8.71
C ALA A 36 -26.30 3.79 8.71
N ASP A 37 -26.74 2.74 9.40
CA ASP A 37 -26.05 1.43 9.38
C ASP A 37 -25.99 0.86 7.95
N THR A 38 -27.03 1.09 7.16
CA THR A 38 -27.08 0.72 5.75
C THR A 38 -27.62 1.85 4.90
N VAL A 39 -26.86 2.23 3.87
CA VAL A 39 -27.28 3.19 2.84
C VAL A 39 -27.51 2.43 1.54
N HIS A 40 -28.78 2.31 1.14
CA HIS A 40 -29.20 1.71 -0.13
C HIS A 40 -29.02 2.70 -1.28
N VAL A 41 -28.12 2.43 -2.19
CA VAL A 41 -27.97 3.19 -3.43
C VAL A 41 -28.98 2.62 -4.45
N SER A 42 -30.13 3.29 -4.57
CA SER A 42 -31.26 2.85 -5.40
C SER A 42 -31.29 3.52 -6.79
N GLY A 43 -30.30 4.35 -7.10
CA GLY A 43 -30.06 5.00 -8.39
C GLY A 43 -28.69 5.69 -8.37
N ASP A 44 -28.21 6.18 -9.52
CA ASP A 44 -26.94 6.89 -9.58
C ASP A 44 -26.93 8.08 -8.63
N VAL A 45 -25.80 8.26 -7.94
CA VAL A 45 -25.56 9.33 -6.97
C VAL A 45 -24.57 10.33 -7.54
N VAL A 46 -24.84 11.62 -7.35
CA VAL A 46 -23.94 12.71 -7.69
C VAL A 46 -23.64 13.54 -6.44
N VAL A 47 -22.39 13.55 -6.02
CA VAL A 47 -21.90 14.41 -4.92
C VAL A 47 -21.77 15.83 -5.44
N GLN A 48 -22.60 16.75 -4.95
CA GLN A 48 -22.66 18.14 -5.45
C GLN A 48 -21.67 19.09 -4.76
N ASP A 49 -21.47 18.96 -3.45
CA ASP A 49 -20.62 19.84 -2.65
C ASP A 49 -19.74 19.01 -1.72
N SER A 50 -20.31 18.51 -0.64
CA SER A 50 -19.58 17.67 0.32
C SER A 50 -20.48 16.53 0.81
N LEU A 51 -19.93 15.31 0.75
CA LEU A 51 -20.56 14.11 1.29
C LEU A 51 -19.58 13.40 2.20
N VAL A 52 -20.04 13.07 3.40
CA VAL A 52 -19.27 12.29 4.40
C VAL A 52 -20.04 11.00 4.71
N VAL A 53 -19.35 9.86 4.65
CA VAL A 53 -19.88 8.56 5.11
C VAL A 53 -19.22 8.22 6.43
N LEU A 54 -20.02 7.90 7.44
CA LEU A 54 -19.53 7.63 8.80
C LEU A 54 -19.08 6.17 8.99
N PRO A 55 -18.25 5.90 10.02
CA PRO A 55 -17.78 4.55 10.34
C PRO A 55 -18.92 3.54 10.50
N GLY A 56 -18.69 2.29 10.09
CA GLY A 56 -19.64 1.19 10.20
C GLY A 56 -20.74 1.16 9.14
N THR A 57 -20.85 2.20 8.30
CA THR A 57 -21.87 2.26 7.23
C THR A 57 -21.63 1.21 6.15
N VAL A 58 -22.65 0.43 5.82
CA VAL A 58 -22.69 -0.41 4.62
C VAL A 58 -23.36 0.37 3.49
N VAL A 59 -22.61 0.78 2.49
CA VAL A 59 -23.14 1.39 1.25
C VAL A 59 -23.46 0.25 0.29
N LEU A 60 -24.75 -0.08 0.22
CA LEU A 60 -25.27 -1.22 -0.50
C LEU A 60 -25.91 -0.78 -1.82
N PHE A 61 -25.29 -1.15 -2.93
CA PHE A 61 -25.84 -0.86 -4.26
C PHE A 61 -26.91 -1.90 -4.62
N ASP A 62 -28.15 -1.44 -4.82
CA ASP A 62 -29.28 -2.30 -5.16
C ASP A 62 -29.14 -2.89 -6.57
N ARG A 63 -28.44 -2.19 -7.46
CA ARG A 63 -28.14 -2.59 -8.85
C ARG A 63 -26.82 -1.96 -9.33
N PHE A 64 -26.62 -1.99 -10.64
CA PHE A 64 -25.49 -1.40 -11.33
C PHE A 64 -25.57 0.14 -11.36
N PHE A 65 -25.42 0.76 -10.19
CA PHE A 65 -25.39 2.21 -9.98
C PHE A 65 -23.99 2.68 -9.60
N SER A 66 -23.74 3.97 -9.79
CA SER A 66 -22.48 4.64 -9.53
C SER A 66 -22.58 5.75 -8.49
N ILE A 67 -21.43 6.16 -7.95
CA ILE A 67 -21.27 7.44 -7.27
C ILE A 67 -20.35 8.32 -8.13
N THR A 68 -20.81 9.50 -8.51
CA THR A 68 -20.00 10.50 -9.23
C THR A 68 -19.59 11.62 -8.28
N VAL A 69 -18.28 11.85 -8.14
CA VAL A 69 -17.71 12.97 -7.41
C VAL A 69 -17.18 13.97 -8.43
N GLY A 70 -17.93 15.04 -8.66
CA GLY A 70 -17.70 16.01 -9.73
C GLY A 70 -16.83 17.20 -9.33
N ASP A 71 -16.87 18.22 -10.18
CA ASP A 71 -16.06 19.43 -10.08
C ASP A 71 -16.15 20.09 -8.70
N ASN A 72 -14.98 20.27 -8.05
CA ASN A 72 -14.84 20.86 -6.73
C ASN A 72 -15.56 20.16 -5.56
N ALA A 73 -16.17 19.01 -5.78
CA ALA A 73 -16.81 18.25 -4.71
C ALA A 73 -15.79 17.63 -3.74
N VAL A 74 -16.25 17.41 -2.51
CA VAL A 74 -15.52 16.72 -1.45
C VAL A 74 -16.24 15.43 -1.11
N PHE A 75 -15.53 14.29 -1.18
CA PHE A 75 -16.07 13.01 -0.77
C PHE A 75 -15.16 12.37 0.29
N ARG A 76 -15.72 12.04 1.44
CA ARG A 76 -15.00 11.40 2.54
C ARG A 76 -15.76 10.19 3.04
N ALA A 77 -15.13 9.03 3.04
CA ALA A 77 -15.60 7.84 3.73
C ALA A 77 -14.53 7.47 4.78
N LEU A 78 -14.84 7.74 6.04
CA LEU A 78 -13.87 7.71 7.14
C LEU A 78 -14.29 6.65 8.15
N GLY A 79 -13.93 5.39 7.87
CA GLY A 79 -14.09 4.27 8.78
C GLY A 79 -13.06 4.26 9.91
N THR A 80 -13.09 3.22 10.73
CA THR A 80 -12.08 2.89 11.73
C THR A 80 -11.68 1.41 11.61
N ALA A 81 -10.66 0.99 12.33
CA ALA A 81 -10.23 -0.41 12.32
C ALA A 81 -11.35 -1.35 12.80
N GLU A 82 -12.17 -0.92 13.77
CA GLU A 82 -13.29 -1.67 14.32
C GLU A 82 -14.55 -1.56 13.46
N ASP A 83 -14.79 -0.37 12.88
CA ASP A 83 -16.01 -0.01 12.17
C ASP A 83 -15.70 0.45 10.73
N SER A 84 -15.25 -0.48 9.88
CA SER A 84 -14.95 -0.22 8.47
C SER A 84 -16.21 0.17 7.68
N ILE A 85 -16.05 1.04 6.70
CA ILE A 85 -17.11 1.36 5.74
C ILE A 85 -17.05 0.38 4.57
N ARG A 86 -18.19 -0.19 4.18
CA ARG A 86 -18.23 -1.19 3.11
C ARG A 86 -19.04 -0.72 1.92
N PHE A 87 -18.44 -0.66 0.74
CA PHE A 87 -19.10 -0.43 -0.54
C PHE A 87 -19.25 -1.78 -1.24
N THR A 88 -20.50 -2.25 -1.43
CA THR A 88 -20.78 -3.60 -1.89
C THR A 88 -22.14 -3.70 -2.60
N VAL A 89 -22.48 -4.89 -3.10
CA VAL A 89 -23.78 -5.23 -3.70
C VAL A 89 -24.50 -6.30 -2.88
N ALA A 90 -25.83 -6.33 -2.99
CA ALA A 90 -26.65 -7.34 -2.32
C ALA A 90 -26.55 -8.72 -2.99
N ASP A 91 -26.31 -8.75 -4.30
CA ASP A 91 -26.30 -9.98 -5.11
C ASP A 91 -25.12 -9.95 -6.10
N THR A 92 -24.19 -10.87 -5.92
CA THR A 92 -23.02 -11.04 -6.79
C THR A 92 -23.28 -11.98 -7.97
N THR A 93 -24.52 -12.47 -8.14
CA THR A 93 -24.90 -13.35 -9.25
C THR A 93 -24.72 -12.63 -10.59
N GLY A 94 -23.83 -13.14 -11.42
CA GLY A 94 -23.49 -12.54 -12.71
C GLY A 94 -22.24 -11.65 -12.67
N MET A 95 -21.48 -11.60 -11.56
CA MET A 95 -20.19 -10.92 -11.50
C MET A 95 -19.22 -11.45 -12.57
N SER A 96 -19.30 -12.72 -12.92
CA SER A 96 -18.51 -13.35 -13.99
C SER A 96 -19.01 -13.07 -15.42
N LEU A 97 -20.13 -12.37 -15.60
CA LEU A 97 -20.64 -11.98 -16.92
C LEU A 97 -19.99 -10.66 -17.35
N TYR A 98 -18.89 -10.73 -18.05
CA TYR A 98 -17.98 -9.61 -18.32
C TYR A 98 -18.58 -8.47 -19.18
N ASN A 99 -19.63 -8.73 -19.94
CA ASN A 99 -20.32 -7.75 -20.79
C ASN A 99 -21.64 -7.22 -20.19
N SER A 100 -21.80 -7.34 -18.88
CA SER A 100 -23.03 -6.97 -18.18
C SER A 100 -22.70 -6.36 -16.82
N GLY A 101 -23.42 -5.35 -16.38
CA GLY A 101 -23.36 -4.78 -15.04
C GLY A 101 -23.94 -5.68 -13.92
N ARG A 102 -24.47 -6.88 -14.26
CA ARG A 102 -25.04 -7.80 -13.27
C ARG A 102 -23.99 -8.28 -12.26
N GLY A 103 -24.39 -8.36 -11.02
CA GLY A 103 -23.57 -8.85 -9.91
C GLY A 103 -22.54 -7.86 -9.40
N GLY A 104 -22.52 -6.62 -9.90
CA GLY A 104 -21.63 -5.56 -9.49
C GLY A 104 -22.29 -4.19 -9.45
N TRP A 105 -21.55 -3.18 -8.99
CA TRP A 105 -21.92 -1.77 -9.02
C TRP A 105 -20.91 -0.98 -9.87
N ASN A 106 -21.30 0.17 -10.40
CA ASN A 106 -20.54 0.88 -11.44
C ASN A 106 -19.49 1.86 -10.86
N GLY A 107 -18.86 1.49 -9.75
CA GLY A 107 -17.74 2.22 -9.18
C GLY A 107 -18.02 3.64 -8.67
N ILE A 108 -16.96 4.29 -8.21
CA ILE A 108 -16.92 5.72 -7.87
C ILE A 108 -16.14 6.44 -8.97
N ALA A 109 -16.81 7.25 -9.76
CA ALA A 109 -16.21 8.10 -10.77
C ALA A 109 -15.82 9.45 -10.16
N ILE A 110 -14.54 9.79 -10.20
CA ILE A 110 -13.96 11.00 -9.59
C ILE A 110 -13.37 11.85 -10.71
N ASN A 111 -13.91 13.05 -10.93
CA ASN A 111 -13.40 13.95 -11.96
C ASN A 111 -13.32 15.39 -11.44
N LYS A 112 -12.11 15.97 -11.45
CA LYS A 112 -11.81 17.32 -10.94
C LYS A 112 -12.31 17.55 -9.51
N ALA A 113 -12.35 16.51 -8.70
CA ALA A 113 -12.74 16.61 -7.30
C ALA A 113 -11.75 17.50 -6.52
N LYS A 114 -12.27 18.27 -5.57
CA LYS A 114 -11.45 19.07 -4.66
C LYS A 114 -10.69 18.18 -3.67
N GLN A 115 -11.36 17.16 -3.17
CA GLN A 115 -10.77 16.18 -2.25
C GLN A 115 -11.58 14.88 -2.23
N VAL A 116 -10.87 13.75 -2.27
CA VAL A 116 -11.43 12.44 -1.96
C VAL A 116 -10.55 11.79 -0.89
N GLN A 117 -11.18 11.30 0.16
CA GLN A 117 -10.52 10.60 1.24
C GLN A 117 -11.29 9.34 1.60
N LEU A 118 -10.65 8.19 1.46
CA LEU A 118 -11.14 6.89 1.88
C LEU A 118 -10.21 6.37 2.97
N ASP A 119 -10.75 6.03 4.13
CA ASP A 119 -9.99 5.48 5.24
C ASP A 119 -10.77 4.33 5.87
N TYR A 120 -10.11 3.20 6.12
CA TYR A 120 -10.72 1.96 6.57
C TYR A 120 -11.97 1.59 5.77
N CYS A 121 -11.85 1.60 4.43
CA CYS A 121 -12.93 1.22 3.54
C CYS A 121 -12.67 -0.14 2.89
N ILE A 122 -13.75 -0.91 2.68
CA ILE A 122 -13.76 -2.11 1.85
C ILE A 122 -14.57 -1.78 0.60
N LEU A 123 -13.91 -1.81 -0.57
CA LEU A 123 -14.54 -1.61 -1.88
C LEU A 123 -14.51 -2.93 -2.63
N GLU A 124 -15.66 -3.57 -2.78
CA GLU A 124 -15.74 -4.90 -3.39
C GLU A 124 -16.86 -5.01 -4.41
N TYR A 125 -16.61 -5.85 -5.43
CA TYR A 125 -17.56 -6.11 -6.52
C TYR A 125 -17.92 -4.88 -7.36
N GLY A 126 -17.05 -3.86 -7.36
CA GLY A 126 -17.10 -2.77 -8.34
C GLY A 126 -16.85 -3.33 -9.74
N LYS A 127 -17.60 -2.88 -10.73
CA LYS A 127 -17.60 -3.49 -12.05
C LYS A 127 -17.72 -2.45 -13.17
N ALA A 128 -16.60 -2.11 -13.80
CA ALA A 128 -16.59 -1.24 -14.97
C ALA A 128 -16.88 -2.05 -16.25
N ALA A 129 -18.15 -2.26 -16.52
CA ALA A 129 -18.66 -3.02 -17.66
C ALA A 129 -19.66 -2.22 -18.53
N ASP A 130 -19.78 -0.91 -18.30
CA ASP A 130 -20.56 -0.01 -19.13
C ASP A 130 -19.92 0.14 -20.53
N GLU A 131 -20.72 0.36 -21.56
CA GLU A 131 -20.21 0.59 -22.92
C GLU A 131 -19.43 1.91 -23.04
N THR A 132 -19.67 2.87 -22.15
CA THR A 132 -19.10 4.22 -22.19
C THR A 132 -17.82 4.36 -21.38
N ASP A 133 -17.66 3.60 -20.28
CA ASP A 133 -16.45 3.59 -19.47
C ASP A 133 -16.22 2.19 -18.86
N GLN A 134 -15.10 1.60 -19.21
CA GLN A 134 -14.74 0.23 -18.87
C GLN A 134 -13.49 0.18 -17.97
N ARG A 135 -13.23 1.26 -17.21
CA ARG A 135 -12.00 1.46 -16.46
C ARG A 135 -12.25 1.64 -14.96
N GLY A 136 -11.41 1.03 -14.13
CA GLY A 136 -11.45 1.21 -12.69
C GLY A 136 -12.74 0.70 -12.02
N GLY A 137 -12.85 -0.62 -11.82
CA GLY A 137 -14.08 -1.24 -11.30
C GLY A 137 -14.59 -0.65 -9.99
N ALA A 138 -13.71 -0.25 -9.07
CA ALA A 138 -14.10 0.44 -7.83
C ALA A 138 -13.91 1.95 -7.91
N LEU A 139 -12.77 2.41 -8.47
CA LEU A 139 -12.42 3.84 -8.55
C LEU A 139 -11.95 4.18 -9.97
N ASN A 140 -12.58 5.15 -10.61
CA ASN A 140 -12.12 5.77 -11.84
C ASN A 140 -11.82 7.25 -11.59
N VAL A 141 -10.54 7.63 -11.60
CA VAL A 141 -10.06 8.94 -11.15
C VAL A 141 -9.46 9.73 -12.30
N THR A 142 -10.00 10.89 -12.59
CA THR A 142 -9.47 11.76 -13.64
C THR A 142 -9.29 13.19 -13.14
N ASN A 143 -8.21 13.84 -13.58
CA ASN A 143 -7.96 15.27 -13.33
C ASN A 143 -8.09 15.69 -11.85
N SER A 144 -7.75 14.82 -10.89
CA SER A 144 -7.95 15.04 -9.45
C SER A 144 -6.64 14.90 -8.69
N ARG A 145 -6.26 15.94 -7.93
CA ARG A 145 -4.93 16.02 -7.31
C ARG A 145 -4.89 15.82 -5.79
N ASN A 146 -6.01 15.48 -5.18
CA ASN A 146 -6.11 15.28 -3.74
C ASN A 146 -6.97 14.06 -3.44
N VAL A 147 -6.45 12.89 -3.83
CA VAL A 147 -7.09 11.58 -3.62
C VAL A 147 -6.21 10.76 -2.68
N THR A 148 -6.74 10.44 -1.52
CA THR A 148 -6.05 9.65 -0.49
C THR A 148 -6.87 8.42 -0.13
N VAL A 149 -6.23 7.26 -0.16
CA VAL A 149 -6.82 5.96 0.19
C VAL A 149 -5.90 5.32 1.22
N THR A 150 -6.39 5.12 2.43
CA THR A 150 -5.60 4.58 3.55
C THR A 150 -6.33 3.45 4.25
N ASN A 151 -5.60 2.43 4.72
CA ASN A 151 -6.16 1.29 5.46
C ASN A 151 -7.33 0.60 4.73
N CYS A 152 -7.33 0.61 3.39
CA CYS A 152 -8.46 0.15 2.59
C CYS A 152 -8.18 -1.20 1.91
N SER A 153 -9.24 -1.99 1.73
CA SER A 153 -9.20 -3.21 0.94
C SER A 153 -10.04 -3.06 -0.33
N LEU A 154 -9.39 -3.14 -1.50
CA LEU A 154 -10.03 -3.12 -2.82
C LEU A 154 -9.99 -4.54 -3.36
N LYS A 155 -11.12 -5.25 -3.32
CA LYS A 155 -11.12 -6.69 -3.62
C LYS A 155 -12.25 -7.13 -4.54
N ASN A 156 -11.94 -8.13 -5.37
CA ASN A 156 -12.92 -8.73 -6.30
C ASN A 156 -13.59 -7.72 -7.23
N ASN A 157 -12.89 -6.62 -7.56
CA ASN A 157 -13.38 -5.65 -8.51
C ASN A 157 -12.99 -6.07 -9.93
N PHE A 158 -13.72 -5.58 -10.92
CA PHE A 158 -13.58 -5.97 -12.31
C PHE A 158 -13.65 -4.78 -13.26
N SER A 159 -12.80 -4.78 -14.27
CA SER A 159 -12.93 -3.88 -15.41
C SER A 159 -12.71 -4.62 -16.74
N ARG A 160 -13.19 -4.05 -17.84
CA ARG A 160 -13.00 -4.64 -19.18
C ARG A 160 -11.78 -4.12 -19.90
N ASP A 161 -11.22 -2.99 -19.47
CA ASP A 161 -10.10 -2.33 -20.17
C ASP A 161 -8.91 -2.09 -19.24
N ARG A 162 -9.06 -1.29 -18.18
CA ARG A 162 -7.92 -0.81 -17.37
C ARG A 162 -8.25 -0.81 -15.88
N GLY A 163 -7.29 -1.30 -15.09
CA GLY A 163 -7.37 -1.25 -13.63
C GLY A 163 -8.58 -1.96 -13.06
N GLY A 164 -8.45 -3.24 -12.72
CA GLY A 164 -9.57 -4.03 -12.19
C GLY A 164 -10.28 -3.38 -11.02
N ALA A 165 -9.53 -2.77 -10.11
CA ALA A 165 -10.07 -1.96 -9.02
C ALA A 165 -9.95 -0.46 -9.30
N VAL A 166 -8.79 0.03 -9.74
CA VAL A 166 -8.51 1.47 -9.87
C VAL A 166 -7.97 1.79 -11.25
N HIS A 167 -8.55 2.78 -11.90
CA HIS A 167 -7.93 3.50 -13.00
C HIS A 167 -7.74 4.96 -12.61
N ALA A 168 -6.58 5.54 -12.94
CA ALA A 168 -6.37 6.97 -12.75
C ALA A 168 -5.64 7.60 -13.93
N GLU A 169 -6.05 8.84 -14.28
CA GLU A 169 -5.48 9.61 -15.37
C GLU A 169 -5.32 11.08 -14.95
N ASP A 170 -4.16 11.69 -15.28
CA ASP A 170 -3.85 13.10 -15.02
C ASP A 170 -4.10 13.54 -13.56
N SER A 171 -3.75 12.66 -12.61
CA SER A 171 -4.15 12.79 -11.20
C SER A 171 -2.97 12.60 -10.23
N HIS A 172 -3.16 13.00 -8.96
CA HIS A 172 -2.26 12.66 -7.88
C HIS A 172 -2.98 11.80 -6.83
N LEU A 173 -2.42 10.64 -6.53
CA LEU A 173 -3.02 9.66 -5.62
C LEU A 173 -2.01 9.19 -4.57
N VAL A 174 -2.52 8.99 -3.35
CA VAL A 174 -1.75 8.44 -2.24
C VAL A 174 -2.45 7.21 -1.71
N PHE A 175 -1.75 6.07 -1.70
CA PHE A 175 -2.21 4.82 -1.08
C PHE A 175 -1.30 4.47 0.10
N ARG A 176 -1.89 4.21 1.27
CA ARG A 176 -1.15 3.77 2.45
C ARG A 176 -1.86 2.61 3.13
N ASP A 177 -1.09 1.56 3.44
CA ASP A 177 -1.57 0.38 4.15
C ASP A 177 -2.83 -0.21 3.51
N CYS A 178 -2.79 -0.37 2.17
CA CYS A 178 -3.91 -0.82 1.35
C CYS A 178 -3.68 -2.22 0.76
N GLN A 179 -4.78 -2.93 0.55
CA GLN A 179 -4.78 -4.24 -0.09
C GLN A 179 -5.56 -4.22 -1.41
N PHE A 180 -4.98 -4.84 -2.44
CA PHE A 180 -5.62 -5.08 -3.74
C PHE A 180 -5.68 -6.60 -3.96
N LEU A 181 -6.86 -7.21 -3.76
CA LEU A 181 -7.00 -8.67 -3.68
C LEU A 181 -7.97 -9.19 -4.75
N GLY A 182 -7.50 -10.07 -5.60
CA GLY A 182 -8.34 -10.79 -6.56
C GLY A 182 -9.07 -9.90 -7.57
N ASN A 183 -8.54 -8.69 -7.85
CA ASN A 183 -9.13 -7.80 -8.85
C ASN A 183 -8.81 -8.30 -10.26
N LYS A 184 -9.69 -7.99 -11.22
CA LYS A 184 -9.61 -8.55 -12.57
C LYS A 184 -9.76 -7.51 -13.68
N VAL A 185 -8.91 -7.67 -14.72
CA VAL A 185 -9.15 -7.10 -16.03
C VAL A 185 -9.28 -8.23 -17.05
N TYR A 186 -10.39 -8.28 -17.76
CA TYR A 186 -10.62 -9.33 -18.75
C TYR A 186 -11.63 -8.90 -19.83
N THR A 187 -11.39 -9.29 -21.06
CA THR A 187 -12.35 -9.20 -22.18
C THR A 187 -12.38 -10.51 -22.96
N GLU A 188 -13.54 -10.83 -23.49
CA GLU A 188 -13.72 -12.00 -24.36
C GLU A 188 -13.10 -11.80 -25.76
N ASP A 189 -12.89 -10.55 -26.17
CA ASP A 189 -12.48 -10.18 -27.53
C ASP A 189 -10.98 -10.30 -27.80
N ASN A 190 -10.19 -10.83 -26.85
CA ASN A 190 -8.71 -10.96 -26.96
C ASN A 190 -8.01 -9.68 -27.46
N VAL A 191 -8.47 -8.52 -27.06
CA VAL A 191 -7.84 -7.24 -27.38
C VAL A 191 -6.51 -7.16 -26.63
N PHE A 192 -5.41 -7.12 -27.37
CA PHE A 192 -4.11 -6.89 -26.79
C PHE A 192 -3.99 -5.43 -26.32
N ALA A 193 -3.28 -5.23 -25.22
CA ALA A 193 -2.97 -3.96 -24.58
C ALA A 193 -4.01 -3.44 -23.56
N MET A 194 -4.41 -4.28 -22.65
CA MET A 194 -5.03 -3.89 -21.37
C MET A 194 -3.96 -3.56 -20.35
N TYR A 195 -4.33 -2.89 -19.27
CA TYR A 195 -3.37 -2.38 -18.30
C TYR A 195 -3.84 -2.62 -16.87
N GLY A 196 -2.89 -3.07 -16.01
CA GLY A 196 -3.05 -3.18 -14.58
C GLY A 196 -4.20 -4.06 -14.11
N GLY A 197 -3.95 -5.34 -13.84
CA GLY A 197 -4.99 -6.27 -13.34
C GLY A 197 -5.68 -5.79 -12.07
N ALA A 198 -4.96 -5.09 -11.18
CA ALA A 198 -5.53 -4.41 -10.02
C ALA A 198 -5.69 -2.92 -10.26
N ALA A 199 -4.60 -2.21 -10.65
CA ALA A 199 -4.66 -0.77 -10.87
C ALA A 199 -3.79 -0.32 -12.04
N ASP A 200 -4.28 0.70 -12.75
CA ASP A 200 -3.63 1.34 -13.89
C ASP A 200 -3.55 2.85 -13.69
N PHE A 201 -2.36 3.41 -13.91
CA PHE A 201 -2.07 4.83 -13.74
C PHE A 201 -1.47 5.42 -15.01
N LEU A 202 -2.11 6.46 -15.54
CA LEU A 202 -1.70 7.15 -16.76
C LEU A 202 -1.42 8.63 -16.46
N ARG A 203 -0.19 9.09 -16.66
CA ARG A 203 0.24 10.48 -16.41
C ARG A 203 -0.05 10.99 -14.99
N CYS A 204 0.12 10.10 -14.01
CA CYS A 204 -0.16 10.38 -12.61
C CYS A 204 1.12 10.63 -11.80
N ASP A 205 0.94 11.29 -10.65
CA ASP A 205 1.89 11.28 -9.56
C ASP A 205 1.35 10.33 -8.48
N VAL A 206 2.04 9.23 -8.17
CA VAL A 206 1.52 8.16 -7.32
C VAL A 206 2.48 7.85 -6.18
N GLU A 207 1.96 7.95 -4.95
CA GLU A 207 2.65 7.50 -3.75
C GLU A 207 1.98 6.22 -3.23
N MET A 208 2.76 5.15 -3.02
CA MET A 208 2.28 3.91 -2.42
C MET A 208 3.19 3.51 -1.25
N LYS A 209 2.59 3.18 -0.10
CA LYS A 209 3.36 2.74 1.07
C LYS A 209 2.59 1.68 1.85
N GLY A 210 3.26 0.53 2.15
CA GLY A 210 2.62 -0.56 2.89
C GLY A 210 1.49 -1.22 2.09
N VAL A 211 1.64 -1.40 0.78
CA VAL A 211 0.58 -1.95 -0.06
C VAL A 211 0.80 -3.43 -0.35
N GLU A 212 -0.28 -4.17 -0.41
CA GLU A 212 -0.29 -5.59 -0.72
C GLU A 212 -1.16 -5.85 -1.95
N LEU A 213 -0.59 -6.52 -2.96
CA LEU A 213 -1.28 -6.83 -4.22
C LEU A 213 -1.18 -8.33 -4.46
N ARG A 214 -2.31 -9.04 -4.25
CA ARG A 214 -2.34 -10.50 -4.38
C ARG A 214 -3.44 -10.99 -5.30
N GLU A 215 -3.13 -12.06 -6.02
CA GLU A 215 -4.09 -12.81 -6.84
C GLU A 215 -4.83 -11.93 -7.87
N ASN A 216 -4.23 -10.80 -8.28
CA ASN A 216 -4.85 -9.96 -9.30
C ASN A 216 -4.61 -10.57 -10.68
N TYR A 217 -5.62 -10.51 -11.54
CA TYR A 217 -5.68 -11.28 -12.77
C TYR A 217 -5.91 -10.38 -13.99
N GLY A 218 -4.90 -10.30 -14.82
CA GLY A 218 -4.95 -9.59 -16.10
C GLY A 218 -4.11 -10.30 -17.16
N PRO A 219 -4.51 -11.51 -17.66
CA PRO A 219 -3.67 -12.35 -18.51
C PRO A 219 -3.32 -11.70 -19.85
N THR A 220 -4.05 -10.69 -20.26
CA THR A 220 -3.76 -9.85 -21.44
C THR A 220 -3.23 -8.48 -21.08
N CYS A 221 -3.02 -8.21 -19.77
CA CYS A 221 -2.60 -6.90 -19.26
C CYS A 221 -1.08 -6.74 -19.22
N ILE A 222 -0.65 -5.57 -19.56
CA ILE A 222 0.66 -5.05 -19.19
C ILE A 222 0.58 -4.64 -17.71
N GLY A 223 1.33 -5.35 -16.84
CA GLY A 223 1.22 -5.28 -15.38
C GLY A 223 0.08 -6.13 -14.83
N GLY A 224 0.39 -7.33 -14.32
CA GLY A 224 -0.62 -8.23 -13.74
C GLY A 224 -1.33 -7.65 -12.53
N ALA A 225 -0.62 -6.94 -11.67
CA ALA A 225 -1.22 -6.13 -10.62
C ALA A 225 -1.20 -4.65 -10.99
N LEU A 226 -0.04 -4.03 -11.20
CA LEU A 226 0.07 -2.59 -11.44
C LEU A 226 0.68 -2.28 -12.82
N SER A 227 0.12 -1.26 -13.47
CA SER A 227 0.75 -0.58 -14.60
C SER A 227 0.87 0.93 -14.35
N PHE A 228 2.02 1.49 -14.72
CA PHE A 228 2.30 2.91 -14.69
C PHE A 228 2.77 3.37 -16.06
N ASP A 229 2.11 4.36 -16.63
CA ASP A 229 2.47 4.96 -17.92
C ASP A 229 2.67 6.46 -17.76
N SER A 230 3.88 6.92 -18.03
CA SER A 230 4.25 8.34 -17.93
C SER A 230 4.02 8.94 -16.54
N CYS A 231 4.25 8.13 -15.48
CA CYS A 231 3.99 8.48 -14.08
C CYS A 231 5.26 8.86 -13.31
N ALA A 232 5.11 9.70 -12.29
CA ALA A 232 6.02 9.77 -11.16
C ALA A 232 5.56 8.74 -10.11
N VAL A 233 6.47 7.90 -9.63
CA VAL A 233 6.13 6.81 -8.73
C VAL A 233 7.08 6.78 -7.54
N VAL A 234 6.54 6.96 -6.34
CA VAL A 234 7.27 6.71 -5.09
C VAL A 234 6.58 5.56 -4.37
N MET A 235 7.28 4.42 -4.29
CA MET A 235 6.73 3.22 -3.67
C MET A 235 7.68 2.70 -2.58
N ASP A 236 7.12 2.41 -1.42
CA ASP A 236 7.86 1.85 -0.30
C ASP A 236 7.05 0.78 0.42
N ARG A 237 7.68 -0.36 0.72
CA ARG A 237 7.06 -1.51 1.38
C ARG A 237 5.82 -2.01 0.62
N ALA A 238 6.07 -2.68 -0.51
CA ALA A 238 5.00 -3.27 -1.30
C ALA A 238 5.25 -4.76 -1.56
N VAL A 239 4.18 -5.54 -1.49
CA VAL A 239 4.18 -6.98 -1.76
C VAL A 239 3.33 -7.27 -3.00
N PHE A 240 3.93 -7.93 -3.97
CA PHE A 240 3.27 -8.42 -5.18
C PHE A 240 3.32 -9.95 -5.15
N ALA A 241 2.20 -10.61 -4.91
CA ALA A 241 2.17 -12.06 -4.83
C ALA A 241 1.07 -12.68 -5.70
N ASP A 242 1.42 -13.75 -6.42
CA ASP A 242 0.48 -14.56 -7.19
C ASP A 242 -0.33 -13.75 -8.23
N ASN A 243 0.22 -12.65 -8.76
CA ASN A 243 -0.45 -11.86 -9.79
C ASN A 243 -0.14 -12.41 -11.18
N ILE A 244 -1.10 -12.29 -12.10
CA ILE A 244 -1.01 -12.80 -13.46
C ILE A 244 -1.14 -11.67 -14.47
N GLY A 245 -0.12 -11.50 -15.33
CA GLY A 245 -0.06 -10.51 -16.39
C GLY A 245 0.44 -11.07 -17.72
N LEU A 246 0.42 -10.27 -18.77
CA LEU A 246 1.04 -10.57 -20.06
C LEU A 246 2.53 -10.20 -20.06
N ASN A 247 2.86 -9.01 -19.57
CA ASN A 247 4.22 -8.54 -19.33
C ASN A 247 4.30 -7.90 -17.96
N GLY A 248 5.29 -8.29 -17.13
CA GLY A 248 5.35 -7.91 -15.73
C GLY A 248 4.21 -8.54 -14.93
N GLY A 249 4.35 -9.79 -14.48
CA GLY A 249 3.31 -10.48 -13.74
C GLY A 249 2.85 -9.69 -12.50
N GLY A 250 3.78 -9.11 -11.76
CA GLY A 250 3.48 -8.17 -10.67
C GLY A 250 3.28 -6.74 -11.18
N MET A 251 4.30 -6.13 -11.79
CA MET A 251 4.30 -4.71 -12.13
C MET A 251 4.91 -4.41 -13.50
N TYR A 252 4.38 -3.38 -14.15
CA TYR A 252 4.97 -2.81 -15.38
C TYR A 252 5.13 -1.29 -15.27
N LEU A 253 6.32 -0.79 -15.62
CA LEU A 253 6.62 0.64 -15.76
C LEU A 253 6.84 0.99 -17.21
N MET A 254 6.17 2.01 -17.73
CA MET A 254 6.31 2.48 -19.10
C MET A 254 6.45 4.00 -19.16
N ARG A 255 7.41 4.48 -19.98
CA ARG A 255 7.63 5.93 -20.22
C ARG A 255 7.83 6.77 -18.94
N CYS A 256 8.46 6.18 -17.92
CA CYS A 256 8.71 6.85 -16.63
C CYS A 256 10.14 7.44 -16.53
N ASN A 257 10.84 7.68 -17.66
CA ASN A 257 12.22 8.19 -17.70
C ASN A 257 12.36 9.66 -17.26
N HIS A 258 11.31 10.45 -17.40
CA HIS A 258 11.36 11.91 -17.20
C HIS A 258 10.74 12.36 -15.87
N LYS A 259 10.41 11.42 -15.01
CA LYS A 259 9.75 11.70 -13.74
C LYS A 259 10.48 10.98 -12.60
N GLU A 260 10.30 11.48 -11.40
CA GLU A 260 10.80 10.78 -10.21
C GLU A 260 10.17 9.39 -10.14
N CYS A 261 11.02 8.36 -10.11
CA CYS A 261 10.57 6.99 -9.96
C CYS A 261 11.51 6.29 -8.99
N ARG A 262 11.08 6.14 -7.74
CA ARG A 262 11.83 5.49 -6.67
C ARG A 262 11.00 4.39 -6.04
N LEU A 263 11.60 3.21 -5.99
CA LEU A 263 11.00 1.99 -5.50
C LEU A 263 11.89 1.43 -4.39
N SER A 264 11.34 1.15 -3.22
CA SER A 264 12.10 0.61 -2.08
C SER A 264 11.32 -0.46 -1.32
N ASN A 265 12.06 -1.43 -0.77
CA ASN A 265 11.50 -2.49 0.09
C ASN A 265 10.35 -3.26 -0.59
N LEU A 266 10.59 -3.78 -1.80
CA LEU A 266 9.58 -4.49 -2.58
C LEU A 266 9.81 -6.00 -2.55
N LEU A 267 8.72 -6.75 -2.51
CA LEU A 267 8.70 -8.20 -2.69
C LEU A 267 7.85 -8.58 -3.90
N PHE A 268 8.44 -9.32 -4.85
CA PHE A 268 7.74 -9.98 -5.94
C PHE A 268 7.87 -11.49 -5.75
N ASP A 269 6.77 -12.17 -5.44
CA ASP A 269 6.74 -13.60 -5.12
C ASP A 269 5.64 -14.31 -5.90
N GLY A 270 5.99 -15.37 -6.61
CA GLY A 270 5.03 -16.23 -7.30
C GLY A 270 4.23 -15.58 -8.43
N ASN A 271 4.64 -14.42 -8.96
CA ASN A 271 3.91 -13.78 -10.04
C ASN A 271 4.19 -14.48 -11.39
N PHE A 272 3.18 -14.49 -12.25
CA PHE A 272 3.25 -15.12 -13.58
C PHE A 272 3.06 -14.09 -14.71
N SER A 273 3.91 -14.22 -15.73
CA SER A 273 3.80 -13.44 -16.96
C SER A 273 3.58 -14.36 -18.17
N GLY A 274 2.66 -14.01 -19.04
CA GLY A 274 2.47 -14.69 -20.32
C GLY A 274 3.64 -14.52 -21.31
N HIS A 275 4.47 -13.47 -21.13
CA HIS A 275 5.60 -13.22 -22.02
C HIS A 275 6.90 -12.90 -21.27
N PHE A 276 7.04 -11.71 -20.64
CA PHE A 276 8.30 -11.21 -20.13
C PHE A 276 8.20 -10.67 -18.72
N GLY A 277 9.23 -10.93 -17.89
CA GLY A 277 9.34 -10.41 -16.55
C GLY A 277 8.25 -10.95 -15.63
N GLY A 278 8.40 -12.20 -15.19
CA GLY A 278 7.44 -12.84 -14.27
C GLY A 278 7.13 -11.97 -13.07
N GLY A 279 8.15 -11.41 -12.43
CA GLY A 279 7.97 -10.43 -11.36
C GLY A 279 7.66 -9.03 -11.88
N MET A 280 8.59 -8.45 -12.62
CA MET A 280 8.55 -7.05 -13.06
C MET A 280 9.06 -6.89 -14.48
N ALA A 281 8.44 -5.98 -15.24
CA ALA A 281 8.97 -5.55 -16.51
C ALA A 281 8.92 -4.02 -16.66
N MET A 282 9.77 -3.45 -17.50
CA MET A 282 9.74 -2.03 -17.80
C MET A 282 10.17 -1.74 -19.23
N ALA A 283 9.63 -0.65 -19.79
CA ALA A 283 10.00 -0.10 -21.08
C ALA A 283 10.09 1.42 -21.01
N ASP A 284 11.19 1.99 -21.52
CA ASP A 284 11.40 3.44 -21.46
C ASP A 284 11.22 4.01 -20.05
N ALA A 285 11.81 3.31 -19.04
CA ALA A 285 11.73 3.66 -17.63
C ALA A 285 13.08 3.44 -16.94
N SER A 286 13.47 4.36 -16.07
CA SER A 286 14.77 4.33 -15.39
C SER A 286 14.62 4.62 -13.89
N PRO A 287 13.90 3.76 -13.15
CA PRO A 287 13.71 3.93 -11.71
C PRO A 287 15.00 3.74 -10.92
N GLU A 288 15.06 4.35 -9.75
CA GLU A 288 15.97 3.96 -8.69
C GLU A 288 15.28 2.92 -7.79
N ILE A 289 15.86 1.71 -7.70
CA ILE A 289 15.30 0.57 -7.00
C ILE A 289 16.23 0.16 -5.87
N TYR A 290 15.71 0.15 -4.65
CA TYR A 290 16.43 -0.21 -3.44
C TYR A 290 15.76 -1.35 -2.71
N ASN A 291 16.55 -2.32 -2.26
CA ASN A 291 16.08 -3.36 -1.35
C ASN A 291 14.85 -4.13 -1.86
N MET A 292 14.91 -4.61 -3.09
CA MET A 292 13.87 -5.41 -3.72
C MET A 292 14.24 -6.90 -3.64
N LEU A 293 13.26 -7.76 -3.43
CA LEU A 293 13.35 -9.21 -3.64
C LEU A 293 12.43 -9.63 -4.79
N VAL A 294 12.99 -10.36 -5.75
CA VAL A 294 12.26 -11.01 -6.84
C VAL A 294 12.53 -12.51 -6.74
N TYR A 295 11.54 -13.29 -6.30
CA TYR A 295 11.67 -14.70 -5.98
C TYR A 295 10.47 -15.51 -6.53
N ASN A 296 10.73 -16.73 -7.01
CA ASN A 296 9.69 -17.68 -7.44
C ASN A 296 8.73 -17.13 -8.53
N ASN A 297 9.14 -16.12 -9.30
CA ASN A 297 8.32 -15.64 -10.40
C ASN A 297 8.60 -16.44 -11.67
N THR A 298 7.59 -16.56 -12.53
CA THR A 298 7.67 -17.37 -13.74
C THR A 298 7.13 -16.67 -14.97
N SER A 299 7.59 -17.07 -16.14
CA SER A 299 7.07 -16.60 -17.42
C SER A 299 6.82 -17.75 -18.39
N GLU A 300 5.87 -17.57 -19.33
CA GLU A 300 5.62 -18.56 -20.37
C GLU A 300 6.69 -18.47 -21.46
N GLY A 301 7.18 -19.64 -21.91
CA GLY A 301 8.12 -19.71 -23.03
C GLY A 301 9.59 -19.53 -22.65
N VAL A 302 10.41 -19.02 -23.58
CA VAL A 302 11.86 -18.80 -23.46
C VAL A 302 12.10 -17.34 -23.09
N SER A 303 11.62 -16.92 -21.95
CA SER A 303 11.53 -15.52 -21.56
C SER A 303 12.19 -15.27 -20.20
N CYS A 304 12.19 -14.08 -19.70
CA CYS A 304 12.76 -13.72 -18.42
C CYS A 304 11.76 -13.99 -17.29
N ASN A 305 12.14 -14.80 -16.32
CA ASN A 305 11.26 -15.14 -15.21
C ASN A 305 11.22 -14.08 -14.10
N GLY A 306 12.33 -13.39 -13.83
CA GLY A 306 12.41 -12.34 -12.81
C GLY A 306 12.09 -10.96 -13.36
N VAL A 307 13.11 -10.24 -13.86
CA VAL A 307 12.99 -8.81 -14.24
C VAL A 307 13.39 -8.56 -15.70
N PHE A 308 12.56 -7.85 -16.45
CA PHE A 308 12.80 -7.53 -17.86
C PHE A 308 12.94 -6.01 -18.10
N PHE A 309 14.06 -5.61 -18.71
CA PHE A 309 14.34 -4.23 -19.12
C PHE A 309 14.30 -4.13 -20.64
N TYR A 310 13.42 -3.30 -21.17
CA TYR A 310 13.17 -3.15 -22.60
C TYR A 310 13.36 -1.71 -23.10
N GLN A 311 13.96 -1.56 -24.27
CA GLN A 311 14.17 -0.29 -24.96
C GLN A 311 15.08 0.70 -24.20
N TYR A 312 14.60 1.91 -23.88
CA TYR A 312 15.36 3.03 -23.31
C TYR A 312 15.45 2.98 -21.79
N CYS A 313 15.81 1.83 -21.22
CA CYS A 313 15.88 1.63 -19.78
C CYS A 313 17.30 1.79 -19.23
N SER A 314 17.46 2.60 -18.19
CA SER A 314 18.71 2.76 -17.42
C SER A 314 18.40 2.71 -15.91
N PRO A 315 17.74 1.65 -15.41
CA PRO A 315 17.43 1.55 -13.98
C PRO A 315 18.69 1.40 -13.14
N LYS A 316 18.62 1.80 -11.88
CA LYS A 316 19.64 1.55 -10.87
C LYS A 316 19.08 0.59 -9.83
N LEU A 317 19.65 -0.58 -9.73
CA LEU A 317 19.34 -1.58 -8.72
C LEU A 317 20.41 -1.56 -7.64
N THR A 318 20.02 -1.38 -6.40
CA THR A 318 20.91 -1.33 -5.25
C THR A 318 20.34 -2.17 -4.12
N ASN A 319 21.17 -3.02 -3.51
CA ASN A 319 20.78 -3.90 -2.41
C ASN A 319 19.57 -4.81 -2.75
N CYS A 320 19.46 -5.29 -3.98
CA CYS A 320 18.35 -6.14 -4.42
C CYS A 320 18.73 -7.62 -4.40
N ILE A 321 17.75 -8.49 -4.26
CA ILE A 321 17.89 -9.95 -4.42
C ILE A 321 17.05 -10.36 -5.63
N VAL A 322 17.65 -11.06 -6.60
CA VAL A 322 16.95 -11.72 -7.71
C VAL A 322 17.38 -13.18 -7.74
N TYR A 323 16.53 -14.08 -7.27
CA TYR A 323 16.88 -15.46 -6.97
C TYR A 323 15.68 -16.39 -7.14
N GLY A 324 15.91 -17.62 -7.60
CA GLY A 324 14.89 -18.68 -7.61
C GLY A 324 13.75 -18.46 -8.60
N ASN A 325 13.93 -17.62 -9.65
CA ASN A 325 12.88 -17.40 -10.63
C ASN A 325 13.02 -18.42 -11.78
N TYR A 326 12.28 -19.52 -11.70
CA TYR A 326 12.33 -20.62 -12.65
C TYR A 326 10.94 -21.04 -13.11
N PRO A 327 10.77 -21.38 -14.40
CA PRO A 327 9.54 -22.02 -14.85
C PRO A 327 9.47 -23.45 -14.31
N ASP A 328 8.28 -23.98 -14.15
CA ASP A 328 8.03 -25.35 -13.66
C ASP A 328 8.79 -26.44 -14.42
N ASN A 329 9.13 -26.20 -15.68
CA ASN A 329 9.87 -27.14 -16.52
C ASN A 329 11.40 -27.07 -16.35
N GLY A 330 11.93 -26.13 -15.55
CA GLY A 330 13.35 -25.95 -15.22
C GLY A 330 14.27 -25.67 -16.41
N ARG A 331 13.74 -25.27 -17.57
CA ARG A 331 14.52 -25.12 -18.80
C ARG A 331 15.13 -23.72 -18.99
N ASP A 332 14.58 -22.70 -18.35
CA ASP A 332 15.06 -21.32 -18.46
C ASP A 332 15.47 -20.82 -17.07
N THR A 333 16.76 -20.54 -16.89
CA THR A 333 17.33 -20.02 -15.65
C THR A 333 17.50 -18.50 -15.68
N THR A 334 16.95 -17.80 -16.68
CA THR A 334 17.12 -16.37 -16.84
C THR A 334 16.45 -15.59 -15.72
N GLN A 335 17.25 -15.06 -14.79
CA GLN A 335 16.79 -14.22 -13.70
C GLN A 335 16.44 -12.81 -14.17
N MET A 336 17.23 -12.29 -15.12
CA MET A 336 17.06 -10.95 -15.67
C MET A 336 17.31 -10.95 -17.17
N TRP A 337 16.55 -10.14 -17.93
CA TRP A 337 16.82 -9.89 -19.35
C TRP A 337 16.92 -8.40 -19.62
N ILE A 338 18.08 -8.00 -20.14
CA ILE A 338 18.40 -6.64 -20.53
C ILE A 338 18.37 -6.58 -22.06
N TRP A 339 17.42 -5.83 -22.59
CA TRP A 339 17.27 -5.57 -24.03
C TRP A 339 17.12 -4.07 -24.26
N THR A 340 18.19 -3.35 -23.95
CA THR A 340 18.22 -1.88 -24.07
C THR A 340 18.92 -1.43 -25.34
N PHE A 341 18.66 -0.20 -25.75
CA PHE A 341 19.28 0.42 -26.92
C PHE A 341 20.52 1.24 -26.53
N GLU A 342 21.32 1.61 -27.55
CA GLU A 342 22.56 2.38 -27.38
C GLU A 342 22.31 3.66 -26.56
N GLY A 343 23.17 3.92 -25.59
CA GLY A 343 23.07 5.04 -24.65
C GLY A 343 22.22 4.76 -23.40
N HIS A 344 21.59 3.60 -23.32
CA HIS A 344 20.79 3.18 -22.17
C HIS A 344 21.35 1.89 -21.57
N ALA A 345 21.66 1.91 -20.28
CA ALA A 345 22.30 0.79 -19.61
C ALA A 345 22.01 0.74 -18.11
N PRO A 346 21.55 -0.41 -17.58
CA PRO A 346 21.33 -0.60 -16.16
C PRO A 346 22.60 -0.49 -15.33
N GLU A 347 22.46 -0.06 -14.07
CA GLU A 347 23.48 -0.12 -13.04
C GLU A 347 23.00 -1.08 -11.93
N ILE A 348 23.82 -2.06 -11.56
CA ILE A 348 23.51 -3.07 -10.54
C ILE A 348 24.65 -3.10 -9.53
N ARG A 349 24.36 -2.77 -8.26
CA ARG A 349 25.36 -2.66 -7.19
C ARG A 349 24.89 -3.32 -5.90
N ASN A 350 25.80 -4.01 -5.22
CA ASN A 350 25.53 -4.65 -3.93
C ASN A 350 24.22 -5.46 -3.95
N CYS A 351 24.01 -6.22 -5.00
CA CYS A 351 22.85 -7.09 -5.17
C CYS A 351 23.25 -8.57 -5.03
N LEU A 352 22.30 -9.42 -4.63
CA LEU A 352 22.46 -10.85 -4.77
C LEU A 352 21.70 -11.29 -6.03
N ILE A 353 22.43 -11.76 -7.03
CA ILE A 353 21.87 -12.22 -8.31
C ILE A 353 22.30 -13.66 -8.54
N GLU A 354 21.34 -14.57 -8.61
CA GLU A 354 21.62 -15.97 -8.87
C GLU A 354 22.26 -16.18 -10.24
N GLY A 355 23.33 -16.98 -10.26
CA GLY A 355 24.11 -17.29 -11.46
C GLY A 355 24.93 -16.13 -11.99
N ASP A 356 25.06 -15.04 -11.22
CA ASP A 356 25.81 -13.84 -11.60
C ASP A 356 25.43 -13.38 -13.01
N THR A 357 26.37 -12.96 -13.82
CA THR A 357 26.14 -12.53 -15.21
C THR A 357 25.69 -13.67 -16.14
N THR A 358 25.86 -14.93 -15.73
CA THR A 358 25.46 -16.12 -16.53
C THR A 358 23.94 -16.22 -16.69
N PHE A 359 23.18 -15.85 -15.64
CA PHE A 359 21.72 -15.88 -15.66
C PHE A 359 21.11 -14.51 -16.00
N ILE A 360 21.94 -13.57 -16.46
CA ILE A 360 21.50 -12.28 -16.99
C ILE A 360 21.65 -12.29 -18.51
N ARG A 361 20.54 -12.42 -19.22
CA ARG A 361 20.55 -12.28 -20.69
C ARG A 361 20.78 -10.82 -21.08
N GLY A 362 21.81 -10.55 -21.89
CA GLY A 362 22.20 -9.18 -22.24
C GLY A 362 23.11 -8.50 -21.20
N ALA A 363 23.80 -9.27 -20.36
CA ALA A 363 24.72 -8.77 -19.33
C ALA A 363 25.76 -7.76 -19.85
N HIS A 364 26.23 -7.92 -21.08
CA HIS A 364 27.19 -7.01 -21.74
C HIS A 364 26.66 -5.58 -21.99
N LEU A 365 25.35 -5.36 -21.82
CA LEU A 365 24.71 -4.05 -21.96
C LEU A 365 24.68 -3.26 -20.63
N MET A 366 25.10 -3.86 -19.53
CA MET A 366 25.16 -3.15 -18.23
C MET A 366 26.26 -2.09 -18.23
N LYS A 367 25.98 -0.95 -17.63
CA LYS A 367 26.98 0.12 -17.40
C LYS A 367 27.83 -0.18 -16.17
N VAL A 368 27.20 -0.75 -15.13
CA VAL A 368 27.82 -1.08 -13.86
C VAL A 368 27.31 -2.43 -13.39
N PHE A 369 28.24 -3.28 -12.93
CA PHE A 369 27.95 -4.52 -12.23
C PHE A 369 29.04 -4.70 -11.16
N GLU A 370 28.82 -4.16 -9.97
CA GLU A 370 29.85 -4.05 -8.92
C GLU A 370 29.34 -4.56 -7.58
N ASP A 371 30.23 -5.21 -6.82
CA ASP A 371 30.01 -5.69 -5.46
C ASP A 371 28.77 -6.59 -5.32
N ASN A 372 28.42 -7.33 -6.39
CA ASN A 372 27.30 -8.26 -6.38
C ASN A 372 27.72 -9.64 -5.86
N ILE A 373 26.77 -10.41 -5.35
CA ILE A 373 26.94 -11.72 -4.73
C ILE A 373 26.18 -12.77 -5.56
N ASP A 374 26.84 -13.90 -5.82
CA ASP A 374 26.21 -15.13 -6.32
C ASP A 374 26.29 -16.19 -5.22
N ALA A 375 25.22 -16.32 -4.43
CA ALA A 375 25.11 -17.26 -3.34
C ALA A 375 23.63 -17.51 -2.99
N ASP A 376 23.36 -18.58 -2.23
CA ASP A 376 22.05 -18.78 -1.61
C ASP A 376 21.79 -17.66 -0.58
N PRO A 377 20.67 -16.92 -0.67
CA PRO A 377 20.34 -15.89 0.30
C PRO A 377 20.06 -16.40 1.71
N LEU A 378 19.88 -17.72 1.88
CA LEU A 378 19.62 -18.39 3.16
C LEU A 378 18.45 -17.74 3.92
N PHE A 379 17.28 -17.72 3.27
CA PHE A 379 16.03 -17.30 3.92
C PHE A 379 15.64 -18.25 5.06
N VAL A 380 14.85 -17.77 6.01
CA VAL A 380 14.38 -18.57 7.16
C VAL A 380 13.51 -19.74 6.69
N ASP A 381 12.52 -19.49 5.84
CA ASP A 381 11.64 -20.52 5.30
C ASP A 381 10.96 -20.04 4.00
N ALA A 382 11.71 -20.04 2.91
CA ALA A 382 11.21 -19.57 1.62
C ALA A 382 10.03 -20.40 1.07
N GLU A 383 9.92 -21.69 1.43
CA GLU A 383 8.81 -22.54 1.00
C GLU A 383 7.47 -22.10 1.62
N ASN A 384 7.51 -21.50 2.81
CA ASN A 384 6.35 -20.92 3.47
C ASN A 384 6.31 -19.38 3.38
N HIS A 385 6.98 -18.80 2.38
CA HIS A 385 7.02 -17.34 2.11
C HIS A 385 7.64 -16.49 3.23
N ASP A 386 8.48 -17.10 4.09
CA ASP A 386 9.27 -16.37 5.08
C ASP A 386 10.65 -16.04 4.51
N PHE A 387 10.75 -14.87 3.89
CA PHE A 387 11.96 -14.37 3.25
C PHE A 387 12.85 -13.54 4.18
N ARG A 388 12.63 -13.60 5.49
CA ARG A 388 13.56 -13.01 6.45
C ARG A 388 14.92 -13.70 6.35
N LEU A 389 15.98 -12.95 6.58
CA LEU A 389 17.34 -13.48 6.48
C LEU A 389 17.67 -14.36 7.70
N SER A 390 18.31 -15.51 7.46
CA SER A 390 18.87 -16.32 8.55
C SER A 390 20.17 -15.72 9.10
N GLU A 391 20.64 -16.22 10.25
CA GLU A 391 21.88 -15.75 10.91
C GLU A 391 23.12 -15.79 10.00
N ASN A 392 23.20 -16.77 9.10
CA ASN A 392 24.35 -17.00 8.23
C ASN A 392 24.15 -16.46 6.81
N SER A 393 23.11 -15.68 6.57
CA SER A 393 22.84 -15.11 5.26
C SER A 393 23.99 -14.23 4.75
N PRO A 394 24.43 -14.41 3.49
CA PRO A 394 25.45 -13.53 2.89
C PRO A 394 24.92 -12.11 2.64
N CYS A 395 23.61 -11.89 2.73
CA CYS A 395 22.96 -10.60 2.56
C CYS A 395 23.08 -9.68 3.78
N ARG A 396 23.41 -10.26 4.95
CA ARG A 396 23.53 -9.49 6.20
C ARG A 396 24.68 -8.50 6.15
N ASP A 397 24.42 -7.27 6.57
CA ASP A 397 25.41 -6.17 6.65
C ASP A 397 26.20 -6.01 5.33
N ALA A 398 25.62 -6.43 4.18
CA ALA A 398 26.28 -6.44 2.87
C ALA A 398 25.83 -5.32 1.92
N GLY A 399 24.82 -4.54 2.30
CA GLY A 399 24.29 -3.48 1.46
C GLY A 399 25.27 -2.33 1.23
N TRP A 400 24.97 -1.48 0.27
CA TRP A 400 25.82 -0.38 -0.17
C TRP A 400 25.89 0.76 0.86
N LEU A 401 27.09 1.17 1.23
CA LEU A 401 27.31 2.27 2.18
C LEU A 401 26.86 3.65 1.67
N GLY A 402 26.69 3.80 0.35
CA GLY A 402 26.16 5.01 -0.29
C GLY A 402 24.64 5.01 -0.47
N THR A 403 23.90 4.10 0.16
CA THR A 403 22.43 4.08 0.12
C THR A 403 21.88 5.41 0.62
N PRO A 404 20.91 6.03 -0.10
CA PRO A 404 20.38 7.34 0.28
C PRO A 404 19.77 7.35 1.68
N GLN A 405 19.94 8.50 2.37
CA GLN A 405 19.51 8.66 3.76
C GLN A 405 18.01 8.40 3.95
N GLU A 406 17.18 8.78 3.01
CA GLU A 406 15.73 8.56 3.05
C GLU A 406 15.35 7.06 2.98
N VAL A 407 16.20 6.21 2.40
CA VAL A 407 16.05 4.76 2.41
C VAL A 407 16.52 4.20 3.76
N LEU A 408 17.67 4.68 4.27
CA LEU A 408 18.24 4.23 5.53
C LEU A 408 17.38 4.59 6.76
N GLU A 409 16.71 5.74 6.73
CA GLU A 409 15.81 6.19 7.81
C GLU A 409 14.43 5.51 7.78
N GLY A 410 14.15 4.73 6.72
CA GLY A 410 12.90 4.00 6.55
C GLY A 410 12.79 2.75 7.43
N LEU A 411 11.68 2.06 7.25
CA LEU A 411 11.47 0.72 7.79
C LEU A 411 11.70 -0.30 6.67
N ASP A 412 12.10 -1.51 7.02
CA ASP A 412 12.14 -2.64 6.12
C ASP A 412 10.72 -3.15 5.80
N LEU A 413 10.58 -4.18 4.99
CA LEU A 413 9.26 -4.74 4.64
C LEU A 413 8.58 -5.41 5.85
N GLY A 414 9.32 -5.94 6.80
CA GLY A 414 8.82 -6.46 8.06
C GLY A 414 8.50 -5.37 9.07
N GLY A 415 8.89 -4.10 8.75
CA GLY A 415 8.65 -2.92 9.54
C GLY A 415 9.70 -2.66 10.61
N PHE A 416 10.85 -3.29 10.56
CA PHE A 416 12.01 -2.99 11.41
C PHE A 416 12.82 -1.83 10.83
N ALA A 417 13.65 -1.19 11.68
CA ALA A 417 14.53 -0.13 11.20
C ALA A 417 15.54 -0.67 10.18
N ARG A 418 15.68 0.03 9.04
CA ARG A 418 16.62 -0.37 7.97
C ARG A 418 18.10 -0.31 8.36
N LEU A 419 18.48 0.58 9.24
CA LEU A 419 19.87 0.72 9.64
C LEU A 419 20.10 0.05 10.99
N VAL A 420 20.59 -1.19 10.95
CA VAL A 420 21.05 -1.95 12.11
C VAL A 420 22.57 -2.13 11.99
N ASN A 421 23.31 -2.01 13.09
CA ASN A 421 24.79 -2.17 13.12
C ASN A 421 25.59 -1.28 12.14
N GLN A 422 25.06 -0.12 11.75
CA GLN A 422 25.70 0.85 10.84
C GLN A 422 25.76 0.41 9.37
N ARG A 423 25.15 -0.70 8.99
CA ARG A 423 25.06 -1.16 7.61
C ARG A 423 23.70 -1.81 7.35
N ILE A 424 23.19 -1.58 6.17
CA ILE A 424 21.91 -2.13 5.69
C ILE A 424 22.15 -3.54 5.13
N ASP A 425 21.13 -4.39 5.21
CA ASP A 425 21.13 -5.69 4.56
C ASP A 425 20.75 -5.59 3.07
N ILE A 426 21.13 -6.59 2.29
CA ILE A 426 20.65 -6.75 0.92
C ILE A 426 19.26 -7.40 0.96
N GLY A 427 18.30 -6.84 0.22
CA GLY A 427 16.91 -7.32 0.19
C GLY A 427 15.95 -6.48 1.05
N PRO A 428 14.65 -6.82 1.04
CA PRO A 428 13.61 -5.99 1.67
C PRO A 428 13.52 -6.17 3.20
N TYR A 429 14.21 -7.14 3.79
CA TYR A 429 14.20 -7.43 5.21
C TYR A 429 15.55 -7.21 5.85
N GLU A 430 15.59 -6.60 7.02
CA GLU A 430 16.77 -6.57 7.89
C GLU A 430 16.81 -7.83 8.76
N TYR A 431 17.98 -8.37 8.96
CA TYR A 431 18.15 -9.49 9.87
C TYR A 431 17.82 -9.09 11.31
N SER A 432 16.90 -9.88 11.90
CA SER A 432 16.59 -9.79 13.32
C SER A 432 16.86 -11.14 13.98
N PRO A 433 17.65 -11.22 15.07
CA PRO A 433 17.89 -12.47 15.77
C PRO A 433 16.58 -13.14 16.21
N ALA A 434 16.48 -14.47 16.06
CA ALA A 434 15.31 -15.22 16.52
C ALA A 434 15.06 -14.95 18.01
N GLY A 435 13.84 -14.54 18.37
CA GLY A 435 13.41 -14.18 19.72
C GLY A 435 13.23 -12.68 19.95
N VAL A 436 13.49 -11.84 18.95
CA VAL A 436 13.08 -10.44 18.89
C VAL A 436 11.89 -10.32 17.91
N ASP A 437 11.06 -11.35 17.84
CA ASP A 437 9.73 -11.29 17.24
C ASP A 437 8.79 -10.48 18.16
N GLU A 438 9.12 -9.23 18.41
CA GLU A 438 8.06 -8.28 18.66
C GLU A 438 7.54 -7.93 17.25
N PRO A 439 6.29 -8.33 16.91
CA PRO A 439 5.62 -7.72 15.79
C PRO A 439 5.75 -6.22 16.03
N LEU A 440 6.10 -5.47 14.98
CA LEU A 440 6.07 -4.02 15.10
C LEU A 440 4.83 -3.61 15.85
N PRO A 441 4.95 -2.63 16.74
CA PRO A 441 3.78 -2.12 17.41
C PRO A 441 2.76 -1.82 16.31
N GLN A 442 1.60 -2.48 16.41
CA GLN A 442 0.38 -1.98 15.80
C GLN A 442 0.45 -0.46 15.93
N LEU A 443 0.13 0.28 14.89
CA LEU A 443 0.20 1.75 14.77
C LEU A 443 0.65 2.41 16.08
N PRO A 444 1.76 3.14 16.14
CA PRO A 444 2.36 3.52 17.41
C PRO A 444 1.25 4.07 18.31
N PHE A 445 1.04 3.47 19.49
CA PHE A 445 0.02 3.90 20.45
C PHE A 445 0.10 5.41 20.74
N ALA A 446 1.12 6.09 20.19
CA ALA A 446 1.34 7.51 20.27
C ALA A 446 1.74 8.08 18.91
N ARG A 447 1.10 9.18 18.51
CA ARG A 447 1.43 9.93 17.29
C ARG A 447 1.50 11.42 17.54
N LEU A 448 2.42 12.10 16.87
CA LEU A 448 2.61 13.55 16.93
C LEU A 448 1.85 14.21 15.78
N ILE A 449 0.94 15.12 16.12
CA ILE A 449 0.24 15.98 15.15
C ILE A 449 0.83 17.38 15.22
N GLY A 450 1.26 17.89 14.05
CA GLY A 450 1.95 19.19 13.94
C GLY A 450 3.45 19.07 14.21
N ASN A 451 4.18 18.51 13.27
CA ASN A 451 5.64 18.49 13.23
C ASN A 451 6.10 19.24 11.95
N PRO A 452 6.84 20.33 12.03
CA PRO A 452 7.54 20.88 13.19
C PRO A 452 6.65 21.32 14.35
N LEU A 453 7.19 21.21 15.58
CA LEU A 453 6.50 21.56 16.81
C LEU A 453 6.10 23.05 16.84
N ARG A 454 4.83 23.28 17.10
CA ARG A 454 4.19 24.60 17.26
C ARG A 454 3.36 24.61 18.55
N PRO A 455 2.91 25.73 19.05
CA PRO A 455 2.06 25.79 20.24
C PRO A 455 0.78 24.93 20.15
N GLU A 456 0.25 24.76 18.94
CA GLU A 456 -0.93 23.92 18.65
C GLU A 456 -0.60 22.44 18.41
N SER A 457 0.66 22.04 18.41
CA SER A 457 1.05 20.63 18.22
C SER A 457 0.54 19.74 19.35
N ARG A 458 0.09 18.55 18.99
CA ARG A 458 -0.54 17.60 19.91
C ARG A 458 0.12 16.23 19.82
N LEU A 459 0.25 15.58 20.97
CA LEU A 459 0.52 14.16 21.08
C LEU A 459 -0.81 13.43 21.26
N VAL A 460 -1.14 12.51 20.37
CA VAL A 460 -2.33 11.68 20.42
C VAL A 460 -1.91 10.28 20.83
N LEU A 461 -2.55 9.72 21.86
CA LEU A 461 -2.27 8.41 22.42
C LEU A 461 -3.54 7.57 22.40
N GLU A 462 -3.42 6.30 22.05
CA GLU A 462 -4.50 5.33 22.13
C GLU A 462 -4.12 4.23 23.10
N LEU A 463 -4.90 4.07 24.18
CA LEU A 463 -4.61 3.15 25.28
C LEU A 463 -5.71 2.14 25.47
N ASN A 464 -5.34 0.87 25.67
CA ASN A 464 -6.27 -0.23 25.93
C ASN A 464 -6.82 -0.23 27.37
N GLN A 465 -6.16 0.46 28.28
CA GLN A 465 -6.54 0.60 29.69
C GLN A 465 -6.06 1.94 30.25
N PRO A 466 -6.62 2.43 31.37
CA PRO A 466 -6.13 3.66 32.03
C PRO A 466 -4.70 3.45 32.53
N GLU A 467 -3.79 4.35 32.19
CA GLU A 467 -2.39 4.31 32.61
C GLU A 467 -1.78 5.71 32.78
N THR A 468 -0.67 5.78 33.50
CA THR A 468 0.16 6.99 33.49
C THR A 468 1.21 6.86 32.40
N VAL A 469 1.13 7.74 31.41
CA VAL A 469 2.08 7.79 30.29
C VAL A 469 3.23 8.72 30.63
N ALA A 470 4.47 8.22 30.49
CA ALA A 470 5.67 9.02 30.61
C ALA A 470 6.17 9.45 29.23
N MET A 471 6.46 10.73 29.05
CA MET A 471 7.13 11.27 27.86
C MET A 471 8.46 11.88 28.27
N LYS A 472 9.57 11.35 27.72
CA LYS A 472 10.91 11.90 27.88
C LYS A 472 11.37 12.55 26.58
N VAL A 473 12.02 13.68 26.71
CA VAL A 473 12.54 14.45 25.57
C VAL A 473 14.05 14.41 25.58
N TYR A 474 14.64 13.95 24.48
CA TYR A 474 16.09 13.88 24.32
C TYR A 474 16.59 14.75 23.17
N SER A 475 17.79 15.30 23.30
CA SER A 475 18.54 15.82 22.16
C SER A 475 19.04 14.68 21.26
N LEU A 476 19.46 14.97 20.03
CA LEU A 476 20.12 13.99 19.15
C LEU A 476 21.41 13.38 19.74
N THR A 477 22.02 14.04 20.74
CA THR A 477 23.20 13.51 21.44
C THR A 477 22.84 12.60 22.62
N GLY A 478 21.55 12.23 22.77
CA GLY A 478 21.07 11.36 23.85
C GLY A 478 20.92 12.05 25.23
N ARG A 479 21.10 13.37 25.32
CA ARG A 479 20.91 14.09 26.58
C ARG A 479 19.42 14.29 26.86
N GLU A 480 18.94 13.83 28.03
CA GLU A 480 17.59 14.09 28.51
C GLU A 480 17.38 15.59 28.80
N ILE A 481 16.35 16.17 28.23
CA ILE A 481 16.02 17.60 28.30
C ILE A 481 14.82 17.83 29.24
N ALA A 482 13.81 16.97 29.15
CA ALA A 482 12.59 17.09 29.92
C ALA A 482 11.91 15.74 30.10
N VAL A 483 11.16 15.60 31.19
CA VAL A 483 10.29 14.45 31.48
C VAL A 483 8.91 14.95 31.86
N TYR A 484 7.89 14.34 31.30
CA TYR A 484 6.49 14.61 31.60
C TYR A 484 5.78 13.30 31.96
N ALA A 485 4.78 13.38 32.82
CA ALA A 485 3.92 12.26 33.13
C ALA A 485 2.45 12.70 33.08
N PHE A 486 1.62 11.93 32.39
CA PHE A 486 0.23 12.26 32.13
C PHE A 486 -0.66 11.09 32.54
N PRO A 487 -1.66 11.31 33.41
CA PRO A 487 -2.72 10.32 33.65
C PRO A 487 -3.62 10.27 32.40
N CYS A 488 -3.72 9.10 31.79
CA CYS A 488 -4.53 8.88 30.59
C CYS A 488 -5.63 7.85 30.88
N THR A 489 -6.74 7.96 30.15
CA THR A 489 -7.87 7.03 30.22
C THR A 489 -7.80 5.98 29.12
N LYS A 490 -8.60 4.91 29.21
CA LYS A 490 -8.79 3.98 28.10
C LYS A 490 -9.35 4.73 26.87
N GLY A 491 -8.84 4.42 25.67
CA GLY A 491 -9.20 5.04 24.41
C GLY A 491 -8.24 6.17 24.02
N VAL A 492 -8.72 7.08 23.19
CA VAL A 492 -7.91 8.18 22.63
C VAL A 492 -7.73 9.31 23.63
N ASN A 493 -6.48 9.70 23.85
CA ASN A 493 -6.08 10.83 24.68
C ASN A 493 -5.29 11.83 23.84
N GLU A 494 -5.62 13.12 23.95
CA GLU A 494 -4.89 14.18 23.25
C GLU A 494 -4.20 15.10 24.26
N MET A 495 -2.92 15.37 24.04
CA MET A 495 -2.12 16.28 24.89
C MET A 495 -1.52 17.39 24.04
N GLN A 496 -1.80 18.64 24.43
CA GLN A 496 -1.17 19.80 23.78
C GLN A 496 0.29 19.95 24.21
N LEU A 497 1.18 20.19 23.27
CA LEU A 497 2.62 20.32 23.48
C LEU A 497 3.10 21.77 23.55
N GLY A 498 2.20 22.76 23.68
CA GLY A 498 2.54 24.19 23.71
C GLY A 498 3.59 24.53 24.75
N THR A 499 3.44 24.02 26.00
CA THR A 499 4.43 24.24 27.06
C THR A 499 5.79 23.58 26.81
N LEU A 500 5.84 22.52 26.02
CA LEU A 500 7.08 21.90 25.56
C LEU A 500 7.75 22.77 24.50
N THR A 501 6.96 23.27 23.52
CA THR A 501 7.50 24.11 22.45
C THR A 501 8.18 25.38 22.96
N ASP A 502 7.65 25.97 24.03
CA ASP A 502 8.24 27.19 24.65
C ASP A 502 9.59 26.95 25.33
N ARG A 503 9.92 25.70 25.65
CA ARG A 503 11.15 25.30 26.35
C ARG A 503 12.24 24.77 25.44
N LEU A 504 11.91 24.42 24.20
CA LEU A 504 12.85 23.84 23.25
C LEU A 504 13.44 24.93 22.35
N ALA A 505 14.75 24.93 22.21
CA ALA A 505 15.44 25.70 21.16
C ALA A 505 15.14 25.11 19.76
N PRO A 506 15.30 25.86 18.66
CA PRO A 506 15.24 25.27 17.32
C PRO A 506 16.21 24.09 17.18
N GLY A 507 15.70 22.95 16.71
CA GLY A 507 16.50 21.73 16.59
C GLY A 507 15.66 20.47 16.45
N VAL A 508 16.32 19.31 16.43
CA VAL A 508 15.69 18.00 16.35
C VAL A 508 15.78 17.30 17.70
N TYR A 509 14.67 16.69 18.10
CA TYR A 509 14.49 16.02 19.38
C TYR A 509 13.87 14.64 19.19
N LEU A 510 14.10 13.76 20.17
CA LEU A 510 13.45 12.45 20.26
C LEU A 510 12.50 12.48 21.46
N LEU A 511 11.23 12.17 21.23
CA LEU A 511 10.20 12.01 22.25
C LEU A 511 10.04 10.52 22.53
N GLU A 512 10.52 10.05 23.65
CA GLU A 512 10.29 8.69 24.13
C GLU A 512 9.00 8.66 24.94
N ILE A 513 8.01 7.91 24.48
CA ILE A 513 6.70 7.76 25.12
C ILE A 513 6.57 6.33 25.65
N VAL A 514 6.26 6.20 26.94
CA VAL A 514 6.13 4.92 27.63
C VAL A 514 4.78 4.84 28.35
N ALA A 515 4.02 3.79 28.06
CA ALA A 515 2.75 3.45 28.71
C ALA A 515 2.76 1.96 29.10
N GLY A 516 2.91 1.65 30.37
CA GLY A 516 3.06 0.28 30.86
C GLY A 516 4.24 -0.44 30.19
N SER A 517 3.95 -1.50 29.44
CA SER A 517 4.94 -2.23 28.63
C SER A 517 5.14 -1.66 27.23
N GLN A 518 4.31 -0.72 26.78
CA GLN A 518 4.42 -0.11 25.47
C GLN A 518 5.40 1.06 25.49
N LYS A 519 6.23 1.14 24.44
CA LYS A 519 7.20 2.21 24.27
C LYS A 519 7.25 2.61 22.80
N CYS A 520 7.25 3.90 22.51
CA CYS A 520 7.56 4.40 21.17
C CYS A 520 8.48 5.63 21.24
N ILE A 521 9.20 5.89 20.14
CA ILE A 521 10.06 7.06 19.99
C ILE A 521 9.59 7.84 18.77
N ILE A 522 9.33 9.13 18.94
CA ILE A 522 8.88 10.03 17.88
C ILE A 522 9.93 11.12 17.66
N LYS A 523 10.37 11.31 16.42
CA LYS A 523 11.21 12.44 16.05
C LYS A 523 10.39 13.72 15.97
N ALA A 524 10.77 14.74 16.69
CA ALA A 524 10.14 16.06 16.68
C ALA A 524 11.16 17.12 16.24
N VAL A 525 10.71 18.06 15.42
CA VAL A 525 11.49 19.23 14.96
C VAL A 525 10.91 20.49 15.61
N ARG A 526 11.77 21.38 16.13
CA ARG A 526 11.36 22.68 16.70
C ARG A 526 11.92 23.82 15.87
#